data_52cc6a023c1eda3dd7313c9b53fdcc75
#
_entry.id   52cc6a023c1eda3dd7313c9b53fdcc75
#
_cell.length_a   1.000
_cell.length_b   1.000
_cell.length_c   1.000
_cell.angle_alpha   90.00
_cell.angle_beta   90.00
_cell.angle_gamma   90.00
#
_symmetry.space_group_name_H-M   'P 1'
#
loop_
_entity.id
_entity.type
_entity.pdbx_description
1 polymer ?
#
loop_
_entity_poly.entity_id
_entity_poly.type
_entity_poly.pdbx_seq_one_letter_code
_entity_poly.pdbx_strand_id
1 'polypeptide(L)'
;MATRNLIVFDHPYGISASENEPHNRSLCAAIYKSVRAKLEARGEEVEVIDLIAAGFNPVMSREELINWRLGKPANPQVEDYQNRMKECDRLIFIFPIYWELMPASTKGFIDKVYAKDIMYQSGVGRFGMQTLVPDMEVVAIT
;
A
#
# COMPACT_ATOMS: atom_id res chain seq x y z
N MET A 1 10.35 -18.42 9.27
CA MET A 1 10.78 -17.07 8.86
C MET A 1 9.89 -16.06 9.58
N ALA A 2 10.39 -14.84 9.82
CA ALA A 2 9.56 -13.78 10.37
C ALA A 2 8.53 -13.33 9.33
N THR A 3 7.30 -13.03 9.76
CA THR A 3 6.25 -12.46 8.89
C THR A 3 6.67 -11.06 8.44
N ARG A 4 6.62 -10.79 7.16
CA ARG A 4 6.97 -9.50 6.54
C ARG A 4 5.72 -8.68 6.30
N ASN A 5 5.63 -7.55 6.94
CA ASN A 5 4.50 -6.65 6.85
C ASN A 5 4.88 -5.41 6.03
N LEU A 6 4.05 -5.05 5.06
CA LEU A 6 4.14 -3.80 4.34
C LEU A 6 2.95 -2.92 4.72
N ILE A 7 3.22 -1.79 5.39
CA ILE A 7 2.21 -0.80 5.73
C ILE A 7 2.17 0.27 4.65
N VAL A 8 1.02 0.47 4.03
CA VAL A 8 0.73 1.60 3.15
C VAL A 8 -0.04 2.63 3.97
N PHE A 9 0.63 3.73 4.29
CA PHE A 9 0.12 4.80 5.13
C PHE A 9 -0.29 6.00 4.30
N ASP A 10 -1.46 6.54 4.58
CA ASP A 10 -1.99 7.71 3.87
C ASP A 10 -2.66 8.68 4.85
N HIS A 11 -1.98 9.78 5.13
CA HIS A 11 -2.54 10.91 5.87
C HIS A 11 -1.71 12.16 5.60
N PRO A 12 -2.33 13.34 5.36
CA PRO A 12 -1.63 14.58 5.02
C PRO A 12 -0.50 14.99 5.98
N TYR A 13 -0.59 14.62 7.24
CA TYR A 13 0.45 14.94 8.24
C TYR A 13 1.60 13.92 8.29
N GLY A 14 1.51 12.79 7.58
CA GLY A 14 2.52 11.72 7.59
C GLY A 14 2.57 10.92 8.90
N ILE A 15 3.44 9.92 8.92
CA ILE A 15 3.59 9.00 10.07
C ILE A 15 4.11 9.69 11.33
N SER A 16 4.86 10.77 11.20
CA SER A 16 5.42 11.53 12.33
C SER A 16 4.38 12.33 13.11
N ALA A 17 3.16 12.45 12.61
CA ALA A 17 2.11 13.23 13.28
C ALA A 17 1.71 12.67 14.66
N SER A 18 2.03 11.40 14.96
CA SER A 18 1.86 10.81 16.29
C SER A 18 2.80 11.40 17.36
N GLU A 19 3.91 12.01 16.92
CA GLU A 19 4.92 12.65 17.77
C GLU A 19 4.72 14.16 17.90
N ASN A 20 3.83 14.75 17.08
CA ASN A 20 3.60 16.20 17.09
C ASN A 20 2.69 16.60 18.25
N GLU A 21 3.16 17.56 19.04
CA GLU A 21 2.39 18.23 20.09
C GLU A 21 2.32 19.73 19.80
N PRO A 22 1.20 20.36 20.11
CA PRO A 22 -0.11 19.85 20.56
C PRO A 22 -1.15 19.76 19.43
N HIS A 23 -0.84 20.16 18.16
CA HIS A 23 -1.88 20.54 17.21
C HIS A 23 -2.04 19.66 15.97
N ASN A 24 -1.05 18.87 15.57
CA ASN A 24 -1.10 18.07 14.35
C ASN A 24 -1.32 16.60 14.64
N ARG A 25 -2.29 16.32 15.52
CA ARG A 25 -2.62 14.94 15.88
C ARG A 25 -3.32 14.24 14.72
N SER A 26 -2.84 13.07 14.37
CA SER A 26 -3.48 12.16 13.43
C SER A 26 -3.77 10.83 14.11
N LEU A 27 -5.04 10.43 14.13
CA LEU A 27 -5.43 9.11 14.60
C LEU A 27 -4.75 8.01 13.77
N CYS A 28 -4.66 8.18 12.46
CA CYS A 28 -3.98 7.23 11.57
C CYS A 28 -2.50 7.07 11.96
N ALA A 29 -1.78 8.17 12.28
CA ALA A 29 -0.40 8.10 12.72
C ALA A 29 -0.26 7.43 14.11
N ALA A 30 -1.19 7.64 15.03
CA ALA A 30 -1.22 6.95 16.31
C ALA A 30 -1.48 5.44 16.14
N ILE A 31 -2.39 5.07 15.23
CA ILE A 31 -2.65 3.67 14.84
C ILE A 31 -1.38 3.06 14.24
N TYR A 32 -0.73 3.74 13.29
CA TYR A 32 0.52 3.28 12.68
C TYR A 32 1.58 2.98 13.75
N LYS A 33 1.83 3.92 14.66
CA LYS A 33 2.78 3.75 15.76
C LYS A 33 2.47 2.51 16.62
N SER A 34 1.21 2.34 16.99
CA SER A 34 0.75 1.22 17.80
C SER A 34 0.85 -0.12 17.07
N VAL A 35 0.43 -0.17 15.80
CA VAL A 35 0.50 -1.37 14.97
C VAL A 35 1.96 -1.78 14.78
N ARG A 36 2.82 -0.86 14.37
CA ARG A 36 4.24 -1.11 14.17
C ARG A 36 4.90 -1.67 15.43
N ALA A 37 4.72 -1.01 16.57
CA ALA A 37 5.30 -1.45 17.84
C ALA A 37 4.85 -2.87 18.24
N LYS A 38 3.59 -3.22 17.98
CA LYS A 38 3.05 -4.55 18.30
C LYS A 38 3.61 -5.63 17.37
N LEU A 39 3.76 -5.35 16.08
CA LEU A 39 4.33 -6.28 15.10
C LEU A 39 5.82 -6.53 15.39
N GLU A 40 6.59 -5.47 15.63
CA GLU A 40 8.01 -5.55 16.01
C GLU A 40 8.21 -6.31 17.34
N ALA A 41 7.34 -6.09 18.34
CA ALA A 41 7.38 -6.84 19.60
C ALA A 41 7.09 -8.34 19.43
N ARG A 42 6.46 -8.74 18.34
CA ARG A 42 6.22 -10.16 17.96
C ARG A 42 7.36 -10.74 17.13
N GLY A 43 8.40 -9.95 16.85
CA GLY A 43 9.52 -10.36 16.01
C GLY A 43 9.19 -10.36 14.51
N GLU A 44 8.14 -9.67 14.10
CA GLU A 44 7.76 -9.51 12.70
C GLU A 44 8.50 -8.34 12.06
N GLU A 45 8.83 -8.45 10.77
CA GLU A 45 9.44 -7.37 9.99
C GLU A 45 8.38 -6.37 9.55
N VAL A 46 8.70 -5.07 9.59
CA VAL A 46 7.76 -4.01 9.22
C VAL A 46 8.43 -3.00 8.33
N GLU A 47 7.92 -2.88 7.11
CA GLU A 47 8.21 -1.80 6.19
C GLU A 47 7.02 -0.84 6.08
N VAL A 48 7.28 0.41 5.68
CA VAL A 48 6.24 1.41 5.45
C VAL A 48 6.44 2.15 4.14
N ILE A 49 5.33 2.42 3.46
CA ILE A 49 5.20 3.38 2.38
C ILE A 49 4.30 4.50 2.91
N ASP A 50 4.87 5.67 3.21
CA ASP A 50 4.10 6.88 3.49
C ASP A 50 3.85 7.60 2.17
N LEU A 51 2.64 7.49 1.64
CA LEU A 51 2.31 7.97 0.29
C LEU A 51 2.53 9.47 0.12
N ILE A 52 2.24 10.24 1.16
CA ILE A 52 2.39 11.70 1.13
C ILE A 52 3.86 12.09 1.23
N ALA A 53 4.60 11.53 2.18
CA ALA A 53 6.02 11.80 2.36
C ALA A 53 6.85 11.35 1.13
N ALA A 54 6.43 10.27 0.46
CA ALA A 54 7.06 9.76 -0.76
C ALA A 54 6.70 10.59 -2.01
N GLY A 55 5.85 11.61 -1.90
CA GLY A 55 5.41 12.41 -3.05
C GLY A 55 4.67 11.58 -4.10
N PHE A 56 3.93 10.55 -3.67
CA PHE A 56 3.21 9.67 -4.59
C PHE A 56 2.12 10.43 -5.36
N ASN A 57 2.19 10.37 -6.70
CA ASN A 57 1.14 10.94 -7.55
C ASN A 57 0.04 9.89 -7.81
N PRO A 58 -1.19 10.08 -7.28
CA PRO A 58 -2.28 9.12 -7.46
C PRO A 58 -2.88 9.13 -8.88
N VAL A 59 -2.67 10.19 -9.65
CA VAL A 59 -3.30 10.32 -10.96
C VAL A 59 -2.56 9.48 -12.00
N MET A 60 -3.27 8.57 -12.64
CA MET A 60 -2.75 7.76 -13.74
C MET A 60 -2.61 8.61 -14.99
N SER A 61 -1.38 8.83 -15.47
CA SER A 61 -1.13 9.50 -16.74
C SER A 61 -1.43 8.58 -17.92
N ARG A 62 -1.51 9.18 -19.14
CA ARG A 62 -1.68 8.39 -20.38
C ARG A 62 -0.53 7.40 -20.59
N GLU A 63 0.70 7.84 -20.33
CA GLU A 63 1.90 7.01 -20.50
C GLU A 63 1.92 5.87 -19.49
N GLU A 64 1.63 6.16 -18.23
CA GLU A 64 1.52 5.16 -17.18
C GLU A 64 0.45 4.11 -17.50
N LEU A 65 -0.71 4.52 -18.03
CA LEU A 65 -1.76 3.59 -18.46
C LEU A 65 -1.29 2.70 -19.61
N ILE A 66 -0.51 3.23 -20.57
CA ILE A 66 0.07 2.43 -21.66
C ILE A 66 1.02 1.38 -21.08
N ASN A 67 1.92 1.77 -20.19
CA ASN A 67 2.86 0.86 -19.54
C ASN A 67 2.11 -0.23 -18.76
N TRP A 68 1.13 0.16 -17.97
CA TRP A 68 0.29 -0.77 -17.19
C TRP A 68 -0.39 -1.81 -18.09
N ARG A 69 -0.94 -1.39 -19.25
CA ARG A 69 -1.57 -2.30 -20.22
C ARG A 69 -0.59 -3.26 -20.89
N LEU A 70 0.67 -2.86 -21.00
CA LEU A 70 1.74 -3.70 -21.56
C LEU A 70 2.37 -4.62 -20.51
N GLY A 71 1.84 -4.67 -19.28
CA GLY A 71 2.41 -5.45 -18.18
C GLY A 71 3.73 -4.87 -17.66
N LYS A 72 3.96 -3.58 -17.88
CA LYS A 72 5.13 -2.85 -17.37
C LYS A 72 4.72 -2.02 -16.16
N PRO A 73 5.64 -1.75 -15.21
CA PRO A 73 5.39 -0.79 -14.15
C PRO A 73 4.97 0.57 -14.70
N ALA A 74 4.01 1.24 -14.05
CA ALA A 74 3.55 2.55 -14.48
C ALA A 74 4.70 3.57 -14.53
N ASN A 75 5.53 3.56 -13.49
CA ASN A 75 6.74 4.37 -13.35
C ASN A 75 7.71 3.69 -12.36
N PRO A 76 8.96 4.19 -12.17
CA PRO A 76 9.94 3.57 -11.28
C PRO A 76 9.52 3.49 -9.80
N GLN A 77 8.76 4.47 -9.29
CA GLN A 77 8.24 4.43 -7.93
C GLN A 77 7.22 3.30 -7.74
N VAL A 78 6.36 3.10 -8.74
CA VAL A 78 5.38 2.00 -8.76
C VAL A 78 6.10 0.65 -8.85
N GLU A 79 7.19 0.56 -9.60
CA GLU A 79 8.00 -0.66 -9.68
C GLU A 79 8.59 -1.04 -8.31
N ASP A 80 9.14 -0.08 -7.57
CA ASP A 80 9.61 -0.29 -6.20
C ASP A 80 8.49 -0.82 -5.30
N TYR A 81 7.32 -0.19 -5.34
CA TYR A 81 6.16 -0.61 -4.54
C TYR A 81 5.66 -2.02 -4.90
N GLN A 82 5.67 -2.36 -6.19
CA GLN A 82 5.32 -3.71 -6.67
C GLN A 82 6.31 -4.76 -6.14
N ASN A 83 7.60 -4.45 -6.15
CA ASN A 83 8.63 -5.36 -5.65
C ASN A 83 8.48 -5.59 -4.14
N ARG A 84 8.30 -4.52 -3.37
CA ARG A 84 8.05 -4.61 -1.92
C ARG A 84 6.76 -5.38 -1.59
N MET A 85 5.71 -5.18 -2.38
CA MET A 85 4.45 -5.90 -2.20
C MET A 85 4.58 -7.40 -2.48
N LYS A 86 5.36 -7.79 -3.49
CA LYS A 86 5.62 -9.22 -3.78
C LYS A 86 6.35 -9.94 -2.66
N GLU A 87 7.13 -9.21 -1.88
CA GLU A 87 7.94 -9.75 -0.80
C GLU A 87 7.21 -9.78 0.54
N CYS A 88 6.07 -9.11 0.69
CA CYS A 88 5.34 -9.08 1.94
C CYS A 88 4.36 -10.26 2.08
N ASP A 89 4.20 -10.72 3.32
CA ASP A 89 3.21 -11.72 3.68
C ASP A 89 1.88 -11.06 4.08
N ARG A 90 1.95 -9.81 4.56
CA ARG A 90 0.78 -9.03 4.98
C ARG A 90 0.88 -7.59 4.48
N LEU A 91 -0.14 -7.14 3.75
CA LEU A 91 -0.31 -5.78 3.29
C LEU A 91 -1.32 -5.06 4.18
N ILE A 92 -0.90 -3.99 4.85
CA ILE A 92 -1.72 -3.24 5.81
C ILE A 92 -1.93 -1.84 5.30
N PHE A 93 -3.17 -1.46 5.05
CA PHE A 93 -3.53 -0.08 4.72
C PHE A 93 -3.96 0.66 5.99
N ILE A 94 -3.45 1.88 6.18
CA ILE A 94 -3.87 2.79 7.26
C ILE A 94 -4.18 4.15 6.63
N PHE A 95 -5.46 4.53 6.62
CA PHE A 95 -5.92 5.77 6.00
C PHE A 95 -7.20 6.31 6.65
N PRO A 96 -7.48 7.62 6.56
CA PRO A 96 -8.75 8.19 7.00
C PRO A 96 -9.85 7.92 5.96
N ILE A 97 -11.09 7.81 6.42
CA ILE A 97 -12.26 7.76 5.54
C ILE A 97 -12.63 9.18 5.11
N TYR A 98 -12.65 9.43 3.81
CA TYR A 98 -13.15 10.66 3.20
C TYR A 98 -14.41 10.38 2.38
N TRP A 99 -15.54 10.91 2.82
CA TRP A 99 -16.82 10.72 2.13
C TRP A 99 -17.13 9.24 1.83
N GLU A 100 -17.03 8.41 2.85
CA GLU A 100 -17.30 6.95 2.81
C GLU A 100 -16.30 6.14 1.96
N LEU A 101 -15.23 6.76 1.47
CA LEU A 101 -14.21 6.13 0.63
C LEU A 101 -12.81 6.35 1.19
N MET A 102 -11.87 5.60 0.63
CA MET A 102 -10.44 5.83 0.84
C MET A 102 -9.99 7.14 0.18
N PRO A 103 -8.91 7.78 0.67
CA PRO A 103 -8.32 8.95 0.02
C PRO A 103 -7.87 8.66 -1.42
N ALA A 104 -7.78 9.72 -2.23
CA ALA A 104 -7.34 9.62 -3.62
C ALA A 104 -5.96 8.98 -3.78
N SER A 105 -5.03 9.25 -2.85
CA SER A 105 -3.68 8.65 -2.82
C SER A 105 -3.71 7.14 -2.60
N THR A 106 -4.51 6.65 -1.66
CA THR A 106 -4.71 5.21 -1.45
C THR A 106 -5.35 4.56 -2.68
N LYS A 107 -6.39 5.20 -3.26
CA LYS A 107 -7.03 4.68 -4.48
C LYS A 107 -6.05 4.64 -5.65
N GLY A 108 -5.27 5.71 -5.85
CA GLY A 108 -4.25 5.77 -6.89
C GLY A 108 -3.12 4.74 -6.70
N PHE A 109 -2.76 4.43 -5.45
CA PHE A 109 -1.85 3.33 -5.15
C PHE A 109 -2.41 2.00 -5.67
N ILE A 110 -3.66 1.68 -5.35
CA ILE A 110 -4.32 0.46 -5.83
C ILE A 110 -4.37 0.44 -7.36
N ASP A 111 -4.78 1.55 -8.00
CA ASP A 111 -4.91 1.64 -9.45
C ASP A 111 -3.60 1.44 -10.21
N LYS A 112 -2.48 1.88 -9.64
CA LYS A 112 -1.16 1.82 -10.30
C LYS A 112 -0.36 0.58 -9.92
N VAL A 113 -0.42 0.15 -8.67
CA VAL A 113 0.41 -0.95 -8.14
C VAL A 113 -0.22 -2.31 -8.42
N TYR A 114 -1.56 -2.42 -8.33
CA TYR A 114 -2.26 -3.66 -8.64
C TYR A 114 -2.33 -3.83 -10.15
N ALA A 115 -1.53 -4.74 -10.67
CA ALA A 115 -1.39 -4.94 -12.11
C ALA A 115 -1.39 -6.43 -12.45
N LYS A 116 -1.66 -6.73 -13.74
CA LYS A 116 -1.46 -8.04 -14.32
C LYS A 116 0.02 -8.44 -14.15
N ASP A 117 0.25 -9.74 -13.94
CA ASP A 117 1.56 -10.36 -13.69
C ASP A 117 2.23 -9.91 -12.36
N ILE A 118 1.51 -9.11 -11.56
CA ILE A 118 1.88 -8.73 -10.19
C ILE A 118 0.90 -9.36 -9.20
N MET A 119 -0.38 -9.00 -9.29
CA MET A 119 -1.45 -9.48 -8.40
C MET A 119 -2.21 -10.67 -8.99
N TYR A 120 -2.31 -10.72 -10.31
CA TYR A 120 -3.07 -11.75 -11.01
C TYR A 120 -2.49 -12.05 -12.39
N GLN A 121 -2.75 -13.25 -12.87
CA GLN A 121 -2.47 -13.69 -14.25
C GLN A 121 -3.79 -13.90 -14.99
N SER A 122 -3.87 -13.38 -16.23
CA SER A 122 -5.04 -13.57 -17.11
C SER A 122 -4.90 -14.80 -17.99
N GLY A 123 -6.05 -15.37 -18.42
CA GLY A 123 -6.08 -16.53 -19.30
C GLY A 123 -5.90 -17.88 -18.57
N VAL A 124 -5.81 -17.87 -17.25
CA VAL A 124 -5.62 -19.07 -16.42
C VAL A 124 -6.71 -19.11 -15.34
N GLY A 125 -7.04 -20.31 -14.85
CA GLY A 125 -8.03 -20.52 -13.81
C GLY A 125 -9.47 -20.56 -14.29
N ARG A 126 -10.40 -20.91 -13.37
CA ARG A 126 -11.82 -21.18 -13.66
C ARG A 126 -12.57 -19.98 -14.25
N PHE A 127 -12.15 -18.76 -13.91
CA PHE A 127 -12.80 -17.52 -14.35
C PHE A 127 -11.91 -16.67 -15.27
N GLY A 128 -10.87 -17.28 -15.87
CA GLY A 128 -9.92 -16.55 -16.73
C GLY A 128 -8.96 -15.64 -15.97
N MET A 129 -8.90 -15.72 -14.64
CA MET A 129 -7.94 -15.03 -13.78
C MET A 129 -7.49 -15.93 -12.63
N GLN A 130 -6.20 -15.87 -12.30
CA GLN A 130 -5.62 -16.55 -11.15
C GLN A 130 -4.84 -15.51 -10.33
N THR A 131 -5.02 -15.51 -9.00
CA THR A 131 -4.20 -14.68 -8.11
C THR A 131 -2.76 -15.19 -8.08
N LEU A 132 -1.80 -14.27 -8.04
CA LEU A 132 -0.37 -14.57 -7.87
C LEU A 132 0.10 -14.40 -6.42
N VAL A 133 -0.77 -13.91 -5.55
CA VAL A 133 -0.51 -13.67 -4.12
C VAL A 133 -1.59 -14.33 -3.25
N PRO A 134 -1.81 -15.66 -3.40
CA PRO A 134 -2.94 -16.34 -2.77
C PRO A 134 -2.89 -16.33 -1.24
N ASP A 135 -1.68 -16.28 -0.67
CA ASP A 135 -1.44 -16.36 0.77
C ASP A 135 -1.21 -15.00 1.42
N MET A 136 -1.23 -13.90 0.64
CA MET A 136 -1.06 -12.56 1.18
C MET A 136 -2.31 -12.12 1.94
N GLU A 137 -2.15 -11.82 3.23
CA GLU A 137 -3.19 -11.21 4.05
C GLU A 137 -3.30 -9.69 3.72
N VAL A 138 -4.51 -9.19 3.53
CA VAL A 138 -4.77 -7.77 3.33
C VAL A 138 -5.65 -7.24 4.45
N VAL A 139 -5.18 -6.19 5.14
CA VAL A 139 -5.86 -5.55 6.27
C VAL A 139 -6.03 -4.07 5.98
N ALA A 140 -7.22 -3.52 6.23
CA ALA A 140 -7.46 -2.08 6.20
C ALA A 140 -7.86 -1.60 7.60
N ILE A 141 -7.22 -0.54 8.06
CA ILE A 141 -7.48 0.11 9.34
C ILE A 141 -7.79 1.58 9.05
N THR A 142 -8.97 2.03 9.48
CA THR A 142 -9.47 3.37 9.17
C THR A 142 -9.89 4.11 10.43
#